data_852d473d1d188716ed7fb50da5073e09
#
_entry.id   852d473d1d188716ed7fb50da5073e09
#
_cell.length_a   1.000
_cell.length_b   1.000
_cell.length_c   1.000
_cell.angle_alpha   90.00
_cell.angle_beta   90.00
_cell.angle_gamma   90.00
#
_symmetry.space_group_name_H-M   'P 1'
#
loop_
_entity.id
_entity.type
_entity.pdbx_description
1 polymer ?
#
loop_
_entity_poly.entity_id
_entity_poly.type
_entity_poly.pdbx_seq_one_letter_code
_entity_poly.pdbx_strand_id
1 'polypeptide(L)'
;QRSVELIFESTGSHYYSAINNRYKFMANIFQEIFNIDYQKYLKNPEAFLKMMECNNEKDQIKHYKINKPLPETLTIEDIISDMKKSRFLIRPNYQRSEVKNLQKASYLMESILLGINIPPLYIYKRTNDRIKEVVDGQQRLLTILGFLGKTYIDERGNSVCSDKDKFKLSKLRILSELNGKTIDTVGDVFEEKILEFPMDIIEIDSEQNPDFSQIDLFLRLNTKPYPIKENTFEMWNAYIDKDIVTKVKDIAAKYEKKVFRARDTRMKLEELITSLAYIDYRMNQPDAEIINVLNIYKRNDRMCARIMSKDNVTKTLNELSNGNPQNFVKSLENVERFIEKILMLIENNSEQLRALFNHSKKGIQYKTDQNFYFLWAILFRTSISDIQRDRQGEFKRM
;
A
#
# COMPACT_ATOMS: atom_id res chain seq x y z
N GLN A 1 42.65 -9.60 20.43
CA GLN A 1 43.01 -10.88 21.10
C GLN A 1 43.73 -10.61 22.43
N ARG A 2 44.85 -9.86 22.45
CA ARG A 2 45.59 -9.53 23.69
C ARG A 2 44.75 -8.81 24.76
N SER A 3 43.87 -7.91 24.37
CA SER A 3 42.97 -7.23 25.33
C SER A 3 41.92 -8.15 25.90
N VAL A 4 41.49 -9.15 25.13
CA VAL A 4 40.54 -10.17 25.56
C VAL A 4 41.21 -11.16 26.51
N GLU A 5 42.44 -11.61 26.21
CA GLU A 5 43.21 -12.48 27.06
C GLU A 5 43.49 -11.86 28.43
N LEU A 6 43.85 -10.56 28.50
CA LEU A 6 44.05 -9.82 29.72
C LEU A 6 42.79 -9.71 30.62
N ILE A 7 41.61 -9.60 29.99
CA ILE A 7 40.34 -9.62 30.69
C ILE A 7 40.04 -11.01 31.27
N PHE A 8 40.49 -12.06 30.58
CA PHE A 8 40.31 -13.45 31.03
C PHE A 8 41.11 -13.83 32.22
N GLU A 9 42.34 -13.37 32.30
CA GLU A 9 43.21 -13.61 33.45
C GLU A 9 42.71 -12.94 34.72
N SER A 10 41.90 -11.87 34.60
CA SER A 10 41.43 -11.08 35.73
C SER A 10 40.01 -11.44 36.27
N THR A 11 39.16 -12.15 35.55
CA THR A 11 37.71 -12.17 35.87
C THR A 11 37.04 -13.57 35.89
N GLY A 12 37.75 -14.66 35.62
CA GLY A 12 37.25 -16.04 35.74
C GLY A 12 36.22 -16.49 34.67
N SER A 13 35.85 -17.76 34.76
CA SER A 13 35.20 -18.53 33.68
C SER A 13 33.84 -18.04 33.17
N HIS A 14 33.10 -17.25 33.97
CA HIS A 14 31.76 -16.76 33.56
C HIS A 14 31.81 -15.74 32.42
N TYR A 15 32.81 -14.89 32.40
CA TYR A 15 32.96 -13.89 31.31
C TYR A 15 33.48 -14.51 30.03
N TYR A 16 34.18 -15.65 30.11
CA TYR A 16 34.70 -16.35 28.92
C TYR A 16 33.60 -16.77 27.95
N SER A 17 32.53 -17.37 28.49
CA SER A 17 31.39 -17.82 27.68
C SER A 17 30.68 -16.66 27.01
N ALA A 18 30.46 -15.55 27.68
CA ALA A 18 29.80 -14.36 27.12
C ALA A 18 30.62 -13.70 26.03
N ILE A 19 31.96 -13.58 26.25
CA ILE A 19 32.87 -13.00 25.26
C ILE A 19 33.03 -13.93 24.04
N ASN A 20 33.12 -15.22 24.24
CA ASN A 20 33.23 -16.20 23.16
C ASN A 20 31.96 -16.26 22.30
N ASN A 21 30.79 -16.12 22.91
CA ASN A 21 29.53 -16.01 22.19
C ASN A 21 29.44 -14.70 21.38
N ARG A 22 29.92 -13.61 21.94
CA ARG A 22 29.99 -12.33 21.24
C ARG A 22 30.99 -12.36 20.08
N TYR A 23 32.12 -13.01 20.27
CA TYR A 23 33.11 -13.24 19.22
C TYR A 23 32.52 -14.08 18.07
N LYS A 24 31.86 -15.19 18.37
CA LYS A 24 31.20 -16.03 17.37
C LYS A 24 30.11 -15.27 16.60
N PHE A 25 29.33 -14.48 17.30
CA PHE A 25 28.32 -13.62 16.70
C PHE A 25 28.94 -12.62 15.73
N MET A 26 29.99 -11.92 16.13
CA MET A 26 30.70 -10.98 15.25
C MET A 26 31.38 -11.69 14.07
N ALA A 27 31.96 -12.87 14.29
CA ALA A 27 32.58 -13.67 13.22
C ALA A 27 31.54 -14.08 12.16
N ASN A 28 30.36 -14.47 12.57
CA ASN A 28 29.26 -14.78 11.64
C ASN A 28 28.80 -13.56 10.84
N ILE A 29 28.61 -12.41 11.51
CA ILE A 29 28.26 -11.15 10.82
C ILE A 29 29.33 -10.77 9.79
N PHE A 30 30.61 -10.84 10.14
CA PHE A 30 31.68 -10.50 9.19
C PHE A 30 31.72 -11.48 8.01
N GLN A 31 31.46 -12.75 8.23
CA GLN A 31 31.39 -13.73 7.16
C GLN A 31 30.15 -13.54 6.26
N GLU A 32 28.98 -13.28 6.85
CA GLU A 32 27.73 -13.14 6.11
C GLU A 32 27.64 -11.83 5.32
N ILE A 33 28.05 -10.72 5.94
CA ILE A 33 27.91 -9.38 5.33
C ILE A 33 29.09 -9.07 4.41
N PHE A 34 30.31 -9.39 4.83
CA PHE A 34 31.52 -8.98 4.12
C PHE A 34 32.26 -10.11 3.42
N ASN A 35 31.80 -11.34 3.60
CA ASN A 35 32.48 -12.55 3.12
C ASN A 35 33.98 -12.62 3.53
N ILE A 36 34.27 -12.14 4.74
CA ILE A 36 35.63 -12.02 5.27
C ILE A 36 35.72 -12.80 6.59
N ASP A 37 36.84 -13.55 6.75
CA ASP A 37 37.16 -14.20 8.00
C ASP A 37 37.49 -13.15 9.08
N TYR A 38 36.73 -13.12 10.17
CA TYR A 38 36.92 -12.18 11.27
C TYR A 38 38.30 -12.27 11.95
N GLN A 39 38.92 -13.44 11.92
CA GLN A 39 40.31 -13.59 12.40
C GLN A 39 41.33 -12.85 11.53
N LYS A 40 41.11 -12.78 10.22
CA LYS A 40 41.95 -12.00 9.31
C LYS A 40 41.82 -10.51 9.59
N TYR A 41 40.60 -10.04 9.87
CA TYR A 41 40.34 -8.67 10.28
C TYR A 41 41.11 -8.33 11.58
N LEU A 42 41.00 -9.17 12.61
CA LEU A 42 41.66 -8.92 13.90
C LEU A 42 43.19 -8.87 13.80
N LYS A 43 43.79 -9.58 12.84
CA LYS A 43 45.26 -9.54 12.61
C LYS A 43 45.75 -8.22 11.99
N ASN A 44 44.93 -7.58 11.16
CA ASN A 44 45.28 -6.32 10.52
C ASN A 44 44.02 -5.46 10.25
N PRO A 45 43.50 -4.78 11.33
CA PRO A 45 42.32 -3.94 11.23
C PRO A 45 42.50 -2.76 10.29
N GLU A 46 43.72 -2.17 10.24
CA GLU A 46 43.99 -1.00 9.39
C GLU A 46 43.92 -1.37 7.90
N ALA A 47 44.44 -2.52 7.50
CA ALA A 47 44.34 -2.99 6.12
C ALA A 47 42.87 -3.26 5.74
N PHE A 48 42.07 -3.75 6.69
CA PHE A 48 40.64 -3.96 6.47
C PHE A 48 39.90 -2.63 6.36
N LEU A 49 40.15 -1.68 7.27
CA LEU A 49 39.56 -0.34 7.20
C LEU A 49 39.93 0.36 5.89
N LYS A 50 41.17 0.24 5.46
CA LYS A 50 41.63 0.81 4.18
C LYS A 50 40.93 0.13 2.97
N MET A 51 40.67 -1.18 3.03
CA MET A 51 39.88 -1.91 2.02
C MET A 51 38.42 -1.47 2.03
N MET A 52 37.85 -1.23 3.21
CA MET A 52 36.50 -0.69 3.37
C MET A 52 36.41 0.77 2.92
N GLU A 53 37.41 1.59 3.19
CA GLU A 53 37.49 2.97 2.71
C GLU A 53 37.61 3.04 1.18
N CYS A 54 38.36 2.11 0.57
CA CYS A 54 38.44 1.99 -0.89
C CYS A 54 37.16 1.47 -1.54
N ASN A 55 36.38 0.65 -0.80
CA ASN A 55 35.16 0.04 -1.31
C ASN A 55 33.88 0.74 -0.86
N ASN A 56 33.91 1.70 0.04
CA ASN A 56 32.67 1.98 0.74
C ASN A 56 32.34 3.42 0.94
N GLU A 57 32.60 4.35 1.13
CA GLU A 57 31.73 5.47 1.61
C GLU A 57 31.48 6.55 0.57
N LYS A 58 32.47 6.85 -0.22
CA LYS A 58 32.30 7.94 -1.20
C LYS A 58 31.57 7.50 -2.47
N ASP A 59 31.76 6.25 -2.89
CA ASP A 59 31.13 5.77 -4.12
C ASP A 59 29.73 5.19 -3.87
N GLN A 60 29.48 4.46 -2.78
CA GLN A 60 28.13 3.98 -2.45
C GLN A 60 27.19 5.12 -2.06
N ILE A 61 27.63 6.10 -1.29
CA ILE A 61 26.81 7.28 -0.97
C ILE A 61 26.55 8.13 -2.21
N LYS A 62 27.47 8.20 -3.16
CA LYS A 62 27.24 8.84 -4.46
C LYS A 62 26.17 8.14 -5.29
N HIS A 63 26.12 6.81 -5.26
CA HIS A 63 25.08 6.04 -5.96
C HIS A 63 23.69 6.22 -5.35
N TYR A 64 23.57 6.50 -4.06
CA TYR A 64 22.28 6.75 -3.39
C TYR A 64 21.86 8.23 -3.35
N LYS A 65 22.68 9.15 -3.82
CA LYS A 65 22.30 10.56 -3.89
C LYS A 65 21.42 10.78 -5.10
N ILE A 66 20.15 11.08 -4.87
CA ILE A 66 19.23 11.45 -5.94
C ILE A 66 19.78 12.69 -6.65
N ASN A 67 20.07 12.53 -7.93
CA ASN A 67 20.46 13.62 -8.81
C ASN A 67 19.18 14.31 -9.27
N LYS A 68 18.76 15.34 -8.57
CA LYS A 68 17.54 16.07 -8.87
C LYS A 68 17.88 17.41 -9.54
N PRO A 69 17.12 17.82 -10.56
CA PRO A 69 17.21 19.18 -11.08
C PRO A 69 16.77 20.21 -10.03
N LEU A 70 16.99 21.46 -10.31
CA LEU A 70 16.39 22.55 -9.54
C LEU A 70 14.86 22.43 -9.60
N PRO A 71 14.16 22.78 -8.53
CA PRO A 71 12.70 22.81 -8.54
C PRO A 71 12.21 23.66 -9.73
N GLU A 72 11.28 23.10 -10.47
CA GLU A 72 10.57 23.81 -11.54
C GLU A 72 9.23 24.27 -10.98
N THR A 73 8.77 25.46 -11.42
CA THR A 73 7.45 25.96 -11.04
C THR A 73 6.56 25.93 -12.27
N LEU A 74 5.43 25.21 -12.21
CA LEU A 74 4.40 25.17 -13.25
C LEU A 74 3.11 25.74 -12.70
N THR A 75 2.31 26.39 -13.53
CA THR A 75 0.96 26.78 -13.16
C THR A 75 0.02 25.55 -13.15
N ILE A 76 -1.08 25.65 -12.45
CA ILE A 76 -2.12 24.60 -12.50
C ILE A 76 -2.62 24.42 -13.95
N GLU A 77 -2.70 25.49 -14.74
CA GLU A 77 -3.06 25.44 -16.15
C GLU A 77 -2.06 24.61 -16.97
N ASP A 78 -0.76 24.83 -16.78
CA ASP A 78 0.30 24.06 -17.44
C ASP A 78 0.19 22.57 -17.13
N ILE A 79 -0.03 22.22 -15.86
CA ILE A 79 -0.23 20.84 -15.44
C ILE A 79 -1.46 20.22 -16.14
N ILE A 80 -2.58 20.95 -16.20
CA ILE A 80 -3.80 20.48 -16.89
C ILE A 80 -3.54 20.30 -18.39
N SER A 81 -2.77 21.21 -19.00
CA SER A 81 -2.38 21.11 -20.42
C SER A 81 -1.53 19.86 -20.68
N ASP A 82 -0.56 19.57 -19.84
CA ASP A 82 0.28 18.38 -19.96
C ASP A 82 -0.50 17.08 -19.73
N MET A 83 -1.49 17.09 -18.84
CA MET A 83 -2.40 15.96 -18.65
C MET A 83 -3.23 15.68 -19.90
N LYS A 84 -3.77 16.71 -20.56
CA LYS A 84 -4.52 16.55 -21.83
C LYS A 84 -3.65 15.94 -22.94
N LYS A 85 -2.34 16.16 -22.90
CA LYS A 85 -1.37 15.57 -23.85
C LYS A 85 -0.91 14.17 -23.42
N SER A 86 -1.51 13.57 -22.38
CA SER A 86 -1.14 12.28 -21.81
C SER A 86 0.33 12.19 -21.33
N ARG A 87 0.92 13.33 -20.98
CA ARG A 87 2.29 13.41 -20.47
C ARG A 87 2.40 13.34 -18.95
N PHE A 88 1.25 13.35 -18.26
CA PHE A 88 1.18 13.44 -16.82
C PHE A 88 0.23 12.37 -16.26
N LEU A 89 0.76 11.44 -15.47
CA LEU A 89 -0.01 10.39 -14.82
C LEU A 89 -0.19 10.70 -13.34
N ILE A 90 -1.41 11.07 -12.95
CA ILE A 90 -1.73 11.46 -11.56
C ILE A 90 -1.89 10.25 -10.66
N ARG A 91 -2.46 9.15 -11.18
CA ARG A 91 -2.75 7.94 -10.39
C ARG A 91 -1.97 6.74 -10.92
N PRO A 92 -0.68 6.59 -10.55
CA PRO A 92 0.03 5.34 -10.78
C PRO A 92 -0.65 4.19 -10.02
N ASN A 93 -0.52 2.97 -10.53
CA ASN A 93 -1.19 1.77 -10.00
C ASN A 93 -0.89 1.48 -8.52
N TYR A 94 0.26 1.91 -8.02
CA TYR A 94 0.68 1.69 -6.64
C TYR A 94 0.07 2.67 -5.63
N GLN A 95 -0.61 3.73 -6.06
CA GLN A 95 -1.20 4.70 -5.15
C GLN A 95 -2.63 4.34 -4.74
N ARG A 96 -3.02 4.79 -3.56
CA ARG A 96 -4.36 4.59 -3.00
C ARG A 96 -5.43 5.39 -3.74
N SER A 97 -6.68 4.99 -3.52
CA SER A 97 -7.86 5.71 -4.01
C SER A 97 -7.96 7.13 -3.42
N GLU A 98 -8.73 7.97 -4.07
CA GLU A 98 -8.97 9.34 -3.62
C GLU A 98 -9.63 9.41 -2.25
N VAL A 99 -9.20 10.37 -1.42
CA VAL A 99 -9.75 10.60 -0.08
C VAL A 99 -10.85 11.64 -0.13
N LYS A 100 -12.09 11.27 0.23
CA LYS A 100 -13.24 12.17 0.30
C LYS A 100 -13.26 12.93 1.63
N ASN A 101 -12.47 13.99 1.76
CA ASN A 101 -12.55 14.90 2.90
C ASN A 101 -12.76 16.34 2.39
N LEU A 102 -14.02 16.72 2.24
CA LEU A 102 -14.40 18.03 1.67
C LEU A 102 -13.93 19.22 2.51
N GLN A 103 -13.80 19.08 3.82
CA GLN A 103 -13.29 20.15 4.66
C GLN A 103 -11.80 20.42 4.39
N LYS A 104 -10.97 19.36 4.31
CA LYS A 104 -9.56 19.50 3.95
C LYS A 104 -9.40 19.98 2.51
N ALA A 105 -10.27 19.53 1.62
CA ALA A 105 -10.32 20.00 0.23
C ALA A 105 -10.61 21.51 0.16
N SER A 106 -11.59 21.98 0.91
CA SER A 106 -11.94 23.40 0.98
C SER A 106 -10.80 24.25 1.53
N TYR A 107 -10.09 23.77 2.57
CA TYR A 107 -8.92 24.50 3.11
C TYR A 107 -7.75 24.57 2.13
N LEU A 108 -7.56 23.55 1.30
CA LEU A 108 -6.55 23.61 0.23
C LEU A 108 -6.92 24.68 -0.80
N MET A 109 -8.18 24.71 -1.24
CA MET A 109 -8.65 25.74 -2.17
C MET A 109 -8.55 27.14 -1.58
N GLU A 110 -8.90 27.31 -0.29
CA GLU A 110 -8.71 28.59 0.42
C GLU A 110 -7.24 29.01 0.42
N SER A 111 -6.30 28.08 0.68
CA SER A 111 -4.86 28.37 0.66
C SER A 111 -4.40 28.84 -0.72
N ILE A 112 -4.84 28.19 -1.78
CA ILE A 112 -4.54 28.57 -3.18
C ILE A 112 -5.06 29.97 -3.48
N LEU A 113 -6.33 30.23 -3.15
CA LEU A 113 -6.95 31.54 -3.36
C LEU A 113 -6.29 32.68 -2.56
N LEU A 114 -5.73 32.38 -1.40
CA LEU A 114 -4.95 33.32 -0.58
C LEU A 114 -3.49 33.46 -1.04
N GLY A 115 -3.04 32.67 -2.03
CA GLY A 115 -1.64 32.67 -2.49
C GLY A 115 -0.67 32.04 -1.49
N ILE A 116 -1.17 31.19 -0.58
CA ILE A 116 -0.32 30.48 0.38
C ILE A 116 0.37 29.33 -0.33
N ASN A 117 1.72 29.28 -0.24
CA ASN A 117 2.50 28.20 -0.83
C ASN A 117 2.08 26.84 -0.25
N ILE A 118 1.86 25.89 -1.14
CA ILE A 118 1.57 24.49 -0.78
C ILE A 118 2.81 23.63 -1.00
N PRO A 119 2.96 22.48 -0.31
CA PRO A 119 4.12 21.62 -0.48
C PRO A 119 4.33 21.21 -1.94
N PRO A 120 5.57 21.05 -2.42
CA PRO A 120 5.86 20.72 -3.80
C PRO A 120 5.28 19.37 -4.22
N LEU A 121 5.04 19.21 -5.52
CA LEU A 121 4.74 17.92 -6.13
C LEU A 121 6.05 17.17 -6.39
N TYR A 122 6.08 15.88 -6.04
CA TYR A 122 7.17 15.00 -6.45
C TYR A 122 6.74 14.19 -7.67
N ILE A 123 7.55 14.28 -8.72
CA ILE A 123 7.27 13.67 -10.02
C ILE A 123 8.44 12.77 -10.40
N TYR A 124 8.14 11.58 -10.87
CA TYR A 124 9.10 10.67 -11.46
C TYR A 124 8.91 10.64 -12.98
N LYS A 125 9.93 11.00 -13.74
CA LYS A 125 9.90 10.99 -15.19
C LYS A 125 10.50 9.69 -15.70
N ARG A 126 9.71 8.91 -16.44
CA ARG A 126 10.13 7.64 -17.03
C ARG A 126 11.04 7.87 -18.24
N THR A 127 12.03 6.99 -18.40
CA THR A 127 12.94 7.01 -19.56
C THR A 127 12.23 6.64 -20.86
N ASN A 128 11.37 5.62 -20.84
CA ASN A 128 10.85 4.96 -22.04
C ASN A 128 9.80 5.80 -22.80
N ASP A 129 8.89 6.44 -22.09
CA ASP A 129 7.73 7.15 -22.65
C ASP A 129 7.66 8.63 -22.25
N ARG A 130 8.62 9.08 -21.45
CA ARG A 130 8.71 10.44 -20.89
C ARG A 130 7.47 10.87 -20.10
N ILE A 131 6.67 9.90 -19.64
CA ILE A 131 5.53 10.18 -18.79
C ILE A 131 6.00 10.64 -17.42
N LYS A 132 5.41 11.70 -16.92
CA LYS A 132 5.60 12.25 -15.58
C LYS A 132 4.60 11.59 -14.63
N GLU A 133 5.08 10.72 -13.74
CA GLU A 133 4.24 10.09 -12.72
C GLU A 133 4.27 10.90 -11.42
N VAL A 134 3.10 11.23 -10.89
CA VAL A 134 2.99 11.90 -9.59
C VAL A 134 3.28 10.89 -8.46
N VAL A 135 4.41 11.07 -7.78
CA VAL A 135 4.82 10.23 -6.64
C VAL A 135 4.23 10.76 -5.33
N ASP A 136 4.28 12.08 -5.09
CA ASP A 136 3.58 12.72 -3.99
C ASP A 136 2.85 13.98 -4.47
N GLY A 137 1.71 14.26 -3.81
CA GLY A 137 0.83 15.37 -4.17
C GLY A 137 -0.41 14.97 -4.97
N GLN A 138 -0.60 13.69 -5.28
CA GLN A 138 -1.78 13.15 -5.97
C GLN A 138 -3.09 13.71 -5.39
N GLN A 139 -3.28 13.62 -4.06
CA GLN A 139 -4.52 14.05 -3.41
C GLN A 139 -4.77 15.57 -3.55
N ARG A 140 -3.70 16.36 -3.63
CA ARG A 140 -3.77 17.81 -3.87
C ARG A 140 -4.23 18.10 -5.30
N LEU A 141 -3.61 17.46 -6.29
CA LEU A 141 -4.02 17.58 -7.69
C LEU A 141 -5.47 17.13 -7.91
N LEU A 142 -5.85 15.96 -7.38
CA LEU A 142 -7.22 15.45 -7.50
C LEU A 142 -8.25 16.40 -6.84
N THR A 143 -7.87 17.09 -5.75
CA THR A 143 -8.72 18.09 -5.13
C THR A 143 -8.89 19.32 -6.02
N ILE A 144 -7.81 19.83 -6.60
CA ILE A 144 -7.83 21.00 -7.50
C ILE A 144 -8.64 20.67 -8.76
N LEU A 145 -8.36 19.55 -9.40
CA LEU A 145 -9.10 19.09 -10.58
C LEU A 145 -10.57 18.87 -10.29
N GLY A 146 -10.87 18.27 -9.12
CA GLY A 146 -12.24 18.06 -8.67
C GLY A 146 -12.97 19.39 -8.47
N PHE A 147 -12.36 20.39 -7.84
CA PHE A 147 -12.98 21.71 -7.72
C PHE A 147 -13.23 22.36 -9.07
N LEU A 148 -12.25 22.30 -9.98
CA LEU A 148 -12.36 22.86 -11.33
C LEU A 148 -13.25 22.05 -12.27
N GLY A 149 -13.76 20.88 -11.88
CA GLY A 149 -14.53 19.99 -12.76
C GLY A 149 -13.74 19.46 -13.96
N LYS A 150 -12.42 19.32 -13.84
CA LYS A 150 -11.55 18.84 -14.93
C LYS A 150 -11.35 17.32 -14.80
N THR A 151 -11.34 16.64 -15.95
CA THR A 151 -11.05 15.20 -16.04
C THR A 151 -9.55 14.94 -16.04
N TYR A 152 -9.16 13.73 -15.64
CA TYR A 152 -7.79 13.22 -15.75
C TYR A 152 -7.80 11.78 -16.28
N ILE A 153 -6.64 11.30 -16.70
CA ILE A 153 -6.49 9.92 -17.15
C ILE A 153 -6.15 9.05 -15.94
N ASP A 154 -6.93 8.00 -15.72
CA ASP A 154 -6.70 7.03 -14.65
C ASP A 154 -5.61 6.00 -15.04
N GLU A 155 -5.29 5.09 -14.12
CA GLU A 155 -4.32 4.01 -14.32
C GLU A 155 -4.70 3.00 -15.43
N ARG A 156 -5.94 3.04 -15.89
CA ARG A 156 -6.47 2.17 -16.97
C ARG A 156 -6.55 2.90 -18.31
N GLY A 157 -6.16 4.16 -18.35
CA GLY A 157 -6.23 4.99 -19.54
C GLY A 157 -7.60 5.61 -19.79
N ASN A 158 -8.53 5.54 -18.84
CA ASN A 158 -9.86 6.14 -18.98
C ASN A 158 -9.85 7.61 -18.52
N SER A 159 -10.62 8.45 -19.22
CA SER A 159 -10.88 9.81 -18.76
C SER A 159 -11.94 9.79 -17.67
N VAL A 160 -11.57 10.21 -16.48
CA VAL A 160 -12.42 10.18 -15.28
C VAL A 160 -12.42 11.52 -14.54
N CYS A 161 -13.49 11.79 -13.78
CA CYS A 161 -13.54 12.90 -12.85
C CYS A 161 -13.02 12.48 -11.47
N SER A 162 -12.57 13.47 -10.69
CA SER A 162 -12.30 13.28 -9.28
C SER A 162 -13.59 12.86 -8.53
N ASP A 163 -13.41 12.05 -7.50
CA ASP A 163 -14.50 11.71 -6.54
C ASP A 163 -15.11 12.97 -5.85
N LYS A 164 -14.42 14.10 -5.95
CA LYS A 164 -14.81 15.43 -5.42
C LYS A 164 -15.24 16.39 -6.54
N ASP A 165 -15.80 15.86 -7.63
CA ASP A 165 -16.16 16.68 -8.78
C ASP A 165 -17.08 17.86 -8.37
N LYS A 166 -16.68 19.08 -8.76
CA LYS A 166 -17.37 20.35 -8.50
C LYS A 166 -17.89 20.50 -7.07
N PHE A 167 -17.11 20.09 -6.07
CA PHE A 167 -17.54 20.14 -4.67
C PHE A 167 -17.78 21.57 -4.18
N LYS A 168 -18.68 21.71 -3.22
CA LYS A 168 -18.96 22.98 -2.55
C LYS A 168 -17.92 23.28 -1.48
N LEU A 169 -17.38 24.48 -1.50
CA LEU A 169 -16.52 24.99 -0.44
C LEU A 169 -17.27 25.03 0.89
N SER A 170 -16.63 24.64 1.96
CA SER A 170 -17.27 24.59 3.27
C SER A 170 -16.28 24.85 4.40
N LYS A 171 -16.78 25.52 5.46
CA LYS A 171 -16.02 25.82 6.68
C LYS A 171 -14.72 26.61 6.43
N LEU A 172 -14.70 27.44 5.40
CA LEU A 172 -13.62 28.38 5.16
C LEU A 172 -13.54 29.39 6.32
N ARG A 173 -12.33 29.74 6.71
CA ARG A 173 -12.10 30.61 7.88
C ARG A 173 -11.85 32.06 7.48
N ILE A 174 -11.17 32.30 6.39
CA ILE A 174 -10.79 33.65 5.91
C ILE A 174 -11.72 34.08 4.80
N LEU A 175 -11.93 33.26 3.79
CA LEU A 175 -12.83 33.55 2.67
C LEU A 175 -14.23 32.98 2.93
N SER A 176 -14.80 33.32 4.09
CA SER A 176 -16.09 32.77 4.56
C SER A 176 -17.26 33.04 3.63
N GLU A 177 -17.20 34.10 2.81
CA GLU A 177 -18.17 34.46 1.78
C GLU A 177 -18.22 33.46 0.61
N LEU A 178 -17.20 32.64 0.47
CA LEU A 178 -17.17 31.56 -0.53
C LEU A 178 -17.78 30.25 -0.01
N ASN A 179 -18.19 30.17 1.26
CA ASN A 179 -18.84 28.97 1.75
C ASN A 179 -20.15 28.68 0.99
N GLY A 180 -20.32 27.42 0.59
CA GLY A 180 -21.44 26.94 -0.21
C GLY A 180 -21.29 27.14 -1.72
N LYS A 181 -20.26 27.85 -2.18
CA LYS A 181 -20.00 28.06 -3.62
C LYS A 181 -19.25 26.87 -4.24
N THR A 182 -19.50 26.65 -5.51
CA THR A 182 -18.77 25.73 -6.41
C THR A 182 -17.99 26.56 -7.43
N ILE A 183 -17.19 25.92 -8.29
CA ILE A 183 -16.47 26.61 -9.35
C ILE A 183 -17.42 27.39 -10.26
N ASP A 184 -18.58 26.86 -10.58
CA ASP A 184 -19.58 27.51 -11.43
C ASP A 184 -20.21 28.77 -10.79
N THR A 185 -20.01 29.00 -9.48
CA THR A 185 -20.63 30.11 -8.70
C THR A 185 -19.63 31.03 -8.01
N VAL A 186 -18.32 30.71 -8.03
CA VAL A 186 -17.29 31.59 -7.44
C VAL A 186 -16.94 32.76 -8.37
N GLY A 187 -17.14 32.61 -9.68
CA GLY A 187 -16.84 33.61 -10.72
C GLY A 187 -15.46 33.45 -11.35
N ASP A 188 -15.34 33.99 -12.56
CA ASP A 188 -14.18 33.78 -13.45
C ASP A 188 -12.83 34.23 -12.84
N VAL A 189 -12.83 35.34 -12.10
CA VAL A 189 -11.64 35.87 -11.42
C VAL A 189 -11.02 34.86 -10.43
N PHE A 190 -11.86 34.08 -9.77
CA PHE A 190 -11.37 33.05 -8.84
C PHE A 190 -10.89 31.80 -9.60
N GLU A 191 -11.54 31.43 -10.71
CA GLU A 191 -11.07 30.34 -11.57
C GLU A 191 -9.70 30.69 -12.16
N GLU A 192 -9.52 31.88 -12.72
CA GLU A 192 -8.25 32.37 -13.25
C GLU A 192 -7.14 32.33 -12.19
N LYS A 193 -7.43 32.84 -10.99
CA LYS A 193 -6.47 32.83 -9.90
C LYS A 193 -6.05 31.42 -9.47
N ILE A 194 -6.94 30.42 -9.59
CA ILE A 194 -6.60 29.03 -9.33
C ILE A 194 -5.73 28.49 -10.46
N LEU A 195 -6.06 28.76 -11.71
CA LEU A 195 -5.33 28.27 -12.89
C LEU A 195 -3.91 28.82 -12.95
N GLU A 196 -3.73 30.08 -12.59
CA GLU A 196 -2.43 30.77 -12.55
C GLU A 196 -1.57 30.43 -11.31
N PHE A 197 -2.15 29.71 -10.32
CA PHE A 197 -1.43 29.41 -9.08
C PHE A 197 -0.17 28.60 -9.36
N PRO A 198 1.01 29.07 -8.88
CA PRO A 198 2.28 28.39 -9.09
C PRO A 198 2.41 27.16 -8.19
N MET A 199 2.72 26.03 -8.79
CA MET A 199 3.02 24.75 -8.13
C MET A 199 4.49 24.44 -8.25
N ASP A 200 5.16 24.29 -7.13
CA ASP A 200 6.56 23.82 -7.13
C ASP A 200 6.60 22.32 -7.45
N ILE A 201 7.48 21.95 -8.37
CA ILE A 201 7.66 20.58 -8.85
C ILE A 201 9.10 20.15 -8.60
N ILE A 202 9.26 19.00 -7.98
CA ILE A 202 10.55 18.32 -7.84
C ILE A 202 10.51 17.10 -8.77
N GLU A 203 11.09 17.26 -9.96
CA GLU A 203 11.19 16.18 -10.94
C GLU A 203 12.41 15.29 -10.64
N ILE A 204 12.21 13.99 -10.62
CA ILE A 204 13.27 12.99 -10.52
C ILE A 204 13.29 12.24 -11.85
N ASP A 205 14.36 12.43 -12.60
CA ASP A 205 14.55 11.81 -13.90
C ASP A 205 15.18 10.42 -13.73
N SER A 206 14.55 9.41 -14.31
CA SER A 206 15.02 8.03 -14.25
C SER A 206 16.34 7.79 -15.00
N GLU A 207 16.63 8.56 -16.05
CA GLU A 207 17.92 8.47 -16.77
C GLU A 207 19.08 8.91 -15.90
N GLN A 208 18.86 9.93 -15.05
CA GLN A 208 19.87 10.43 -14.13
C GLN A 208 19.95 9.63 -12.82
N ASN A 209 18.99 8.77 -12.57
CA ASN A 209 18.86 7.99 -11.33
C ASN A 209 18.48 6.54 -11.65
N PRO A 210 19.29 5.78 -12.40
CA PRO A 210 18.94 4.45 -12.88
C PRO A 210 18.70 3.43 -11.77
N ASP A 211 19.37 3.60 -10.63
CA ASP A 211 19.25 2.71 -9.46
C ASP A 211 18.12 3.11 -8.50
N PHE A 212 17.33 4.12 -8.86
CA PHE A 212 16.31 4.68 -8.00
C PHE A 212 14.90 4.38 -8.54
N SER A 213 14.09 3.76 -7.70
CA SER A 213 12.71 3.41 -8.01
C SER A 213 11.74 4.50 -7.52
N GLN A 214 10.72 4.82 -8.34
CA GLN A 214 9.62 5.70 -7.94
C GLN A 214 8.89 5.19 -6.70
N ILE A 215 8.89 3.87 -6.48
CA ILE A 215 8.28 3.22 -5.32
C ILE A 215 9.05 3.55 -4.04
N ASP A 216 10.38 3.51 -4.08
CA ASP A 216 11.21 3.87 -2.93
C ASP A 216 10.98 5.33 -2.51
N LEU A 217 10.87 6.23 -3.49
CA LEU A 217 10.54 7.63 -3.22
C LEU A 217 9.14 7.75 -2.58
N PHE A 218 8.14 7.10 -3.16
CA PHE A 218 6.77 7.10 -2.64
C PHE A 218 6.73 6.65 -1.18
N LEU A 219 7.41 5.57 -0.85
CA LEU A 219 7.47 5.04 0.51
C LEU A 219 8.15 6.02 1.46
N ARG A 220 9.30 6.58 1.08
CA ARG A 220 10.06 7.53 1.90
C ARG A 220 9.26 8.82 2.17
N LEU A 221 8.60 9.37 1.16
CA LEU A 221 7.76 10.57 1.32
C LEU A 221 6.53 10.30 2.21
N ASN A 222 5.99 9.09 2.16
CA ASN A 222 4.83 8.70 2.96
C ASN A 222 5.17 8.19 4.37
N THR A 223 6.45 8.14 4.77
CA THR A 223 6.84 7.72 6.14
C THR A 223 6.51 8.72 7.23
N LYS A 224 6.20 9.98 6.91
CA LYS A 224 5.81 11.02 7.90
C LYS A 224 4.72 11.93 7.33
N PRO A 225 3.71 12.35 8.13
CA PRO A 225 3.42 11.97 9.51
C PRO A 225 2.56 10.71 9.67
N TYR A 226 2.07 10.11 8.59
CA TYR A 226 1.20 8.92 8.59
C TYR A 226 1.84 7.82 7.74
N PRO A 227 2.75 7.02 8.32
CA PRO A 227 3.45 5.96 7.58
C PRO A 227 2.46 4.95 7.02
N ILE A 228 2.78 4.43 5.84
CA ILE A 228 2.14 3.22 5.32
C ILE A 228 2.47 2.10 6.29
N LYS A 229 1.45 1.44 6.79
CA LYS A 229 1.65 0.33 7.72
C LYS A 229 2.22 -0.87 7.00
N GLU A 230 3.17 -1.52 7.62
CA GLU A 230 3.71 -2.79 7.16
C GLU A 230 2.60 -3.86 7.05
N ASN A 231 2.80 -4.82 6.17
CA ASN A 231 1.90 -5.94 5.96
C ASN A 231 0.44 -5.54 5.65
N THR A 232 0.26 -4.46 4.88
CA THR A 232 -1.04 -4.00 4.37
C THR A 232 -1.07 -3.98 2.85
N PHE A 233 -2.25 -4.00 2.25
CA PHE A 233 -2.35 -3.89 0.79
C PHE A 233 -1.83 -2.54 0.27
N GLU A 234 -1.93 -1.47 1.04
CA GLU A 234 -1.37 -0.17 0.71
C GLU A 234 0.16 -0.26 0.48
N MET A 235 0.85 -1.08 1.27
CA MET A 235 2.27 -1.37 1.08
C MET A 235 2.49 -2.40 -0.04
N TRP A 236 1.79 -3.54 -0.02
CA TRP A 236 1.96 -4.62 -1.01
C TRP A 236 1.74 -4.13 -2.44
N ASN A 237 0.73 -3.28 -2.65
CA ASN A 237 0.42 -2.67 -3.95
C ASN A 237 1.63 -2.01 -4.64
N ALA A 238 2.64 -1.61 -3.88
CA ALA A 238 3.85 -0.99 -4.41
C ALA A 238 4.88 -2.00 -4.96
N TYR A 239 4.88 -3.25 -4.45
CA TYR A 239 5.93 -4.23 -4.74
C TYR A 239 5.46 -5.45 -5.52
N ILE A 240 4.18 -5.81 -5.41
CA ILE A 240 3.66 -7.03 -6.00
C ILE A 240 3.37 -6.86 -7.48
N ASP A 241 3.33 -7.98 -8.17
CA ASP A 241 3.06 -8.05 -9.60
C ASP A 241 1.77 -7.31 -9.99
N LYS A 242 1.80 -6.68 -11.16
CA LYS A 242 0.73 -5.82 -11.66
C LYS A 242 -0.57 -6.60 -11.92
N ASP A 243 -0.49 -7.84 -12.37
CA ASP A 243 -1.68 -8.67 -12.66
C ASP A 243 -2.39 -9.03 -11.35
N ILE A 244 -1.63 -9.33 -10.29
CA ILE A 244 -2.17 -9.55 -8.95
C ILE A 244 -2.90 -8.30 -8.45
N VAL A 245 -2.23 -7.13 -8.53
CA VAL A 245 -2.82 -5.84 -8.10
C VAL A 245 -4.11 -5.55 -8.85
N THR A 246 -4.09 -5.68 -10.17
CA THR A 246 -5.24 -5.41 -11.02
C THR A 246 -6.40 -6.33 -10.67
N LYS A 247 -6.15 -7.64 -10.57
CA LYS A 247 -7.19 -8.62 -10.23
C LYS A 247 -7.80 -8.38 -8.85
N VAL A 248 -6.99 -8.04 -7.84
CA VAL A 248 -7.48 -7.68 -6.50
C VAL A 248 -8.40 -6.46 -6.56
N LYS A 249 -8.00 -5.40 -7.26
CA LYS A 249 -8.80 -4.17 -7.41
C LYS A 249 -10.10 -4.42 -8.17
N ASP A 250 -10.09 -5.29 -9.17
CA ASP A 250 -11.28 -5.67 -9.93
C ASP A 250 -12.29 -6.42 -9.06
N ILE A 251 -11.85 -7.41 -8.28
CA ILE A 251 -12.70 -8.12 -7.32
C ILE A 251 -13.26 -7.14 -6.29
N ALA A 252 -12.42 -6.24 -5.76
CA ALA A 252 -12.88 -5.24 -4.80
C ALA A 252 -13.97 -4.34 -5.38
N ALA A 253 -13.80 -3.85 -6.61
CA ALA A 253 -14.79 -3.02 -7.29
C ALA A 253 -16.10 -3.76 -7.59
N LYS A 254 -16.01 -5.02 -8.03
CA LYS A 254 -17.17 -5.86 -8.40
C LYS A 254 -18.08 -6.18 -7.22
N TYR A 255 -17.51 -6.42 -6.03
CA TYR A 255 -18.22 -6.93 -4.86
C TYR A 255 -18.33 -5.93 -3.69
N GLU A 256 -17.85 -4.72 -3.88
CA GLU A 256 -18.06 -3.61 -2.93
C GLU A 256 -19.55 -3.45 -2.61
N LYS A 257 -19.88 -3.26 -1.34
CA LYS A 257 -21.25 -3.11 -0.81
C LYS A 257 -22.16 -4.35 -0.93
N LYS A 258 -21.90 -5.26 -1.86
CA LYS A 258 -22.71 -6.49 -2.01
C LYS A 258 -22.44 -7.47 -0.86
N VAL A 259 -21.22 -7.97 -0.78
CA VAL A 259 -20.76 -8.90 0.26
C VAL A 259 -19.90 -8.17 1.27
N PHE A 260 -18.95 -7.36 0.77
CA PHE A 260 -17.99 -6.65 1.59
C PHE A 260 -18.53 -5.31 2.10
N ARG A 261 -17.81 -4.68 3.01
CA ARG A 261 -18.01 -3.28 3.37
C ARG A 261 -17.62 -2.37 2.21
N ALA A 262 -18.07 -1.12 2.27
CA ALA A 262 -17.63 -0.10 1.34
C ALA A 262 -16.10 0.06 1.40
N ARG A 263 -15.48 0.36 0.28
CA ARG A 263 -14.05 0.65 0.19
C ARG A 263 -13.68 1.81 1.09
N ASP A 264 -12.52 1.75 1.63
CA ASP A 264 -11.93 2.82 2.41
C ASP A 264 -10.63 3.33 1.77
N THR A 265 -10.17 4.46 2.24
CA THR A 265 -8.97 5.11 1.71
C THR A 265 -7.67 4.36 2.01
N ARG A 266 -7.71 3.34 2.88
CA ARG A 266 -6.55 2.52 3.25
C ARG A 266 -6.56 1.13 2.62
N MET A 267 -7.35 0.94 1.55
CA MET A 267 -7.41 -0.31 0.80
C MET A 267 -7.65 -1.57 1.67
N LYS A 268 -8.51 -1.44 2.71
CA LYS A 268 -8.80 -2.56 3.62
C LYS A 268 -9.61 -3.66 2.98
N LEU A 269 -10.37 -3.36 1.94
CA LEU A 269 -11.09 -4.36 1.17
C LEU A 269 -10.12 -5.17 0.32
N GLU A 270 -9.19 -4.50 -0.34
CA GLU A 270 -8.12 -5.11 -1.12
C GLU A 270 -7.21 -5.98 -0.23
N GLU A 271 -6.91 -5.50 0.99
CA GLU A 271 -6.15 -6.28 1.99
C GLU A 271 -6.88 -7.58 2.38
N LEU A 272 -8.19 -7.52 2.59
CA LEU A 272 -9.00 -8.71 2.88
C LEU A 272 -8.99 -9.71 1.72
N ILE A 273 -9.21 -9.25 0.49
CA ILE A 273 -9.22 -10.09 -0.71
C ILE A 273 -7.85 -10.76 -0.91
N THR A 274 -6.77 -10.01 -0.78
CA THR A 274 -5.40 -10.53 -0.87
C THR A 274 -5.13 -11.57 0.22
N SER A 275 -5.59 -11.31 1.42
CA SER A 275 -5.45 -12.23 2.55
C SER A 275 -6.24 -13.54 2.34
N LEU A 276 -7.44 -13.47 1.77
CA LEU A 276 -8.23 -14.65 1.40
C LEU A 276 -7.54 -15.46 0.30
N ALA A 277 -6.97 -14.79 -0.70
CA ALA A 277 -6.20 -15.46 -1.75
C ALA A 277 -4.92 -16.12 -1.20
N TYR A 278 -4.25 -15.50 -0.24
CA TYR A 278 -3.12 -16.12 0.45
C TYR A 278 -3.54 -17.39 1.19
N ILE A 279 -4.66 -17.36 1.92
CA ILE A 279 -5.17 -18.54 2.62
C ILE A 279 -5.45 -19.65 1.61
N ASP A 280 -6.14 -19.34 0.50
CA ASP A 280 -6.43 -20.29 -0.58
C ASP A 280 -5.16 -20.87 -1.18
N TYR A 281 -4.19 -20.02 -1.53
CA TYR A 281 -2.90 -20.42 -2.08
C TYR A 281 -2.17 -21.41 -1.14
N ARG A 282 -2.11 -21.09 0.15
CA ARG A 282 -1.44 -21.94 1.14
C ARG A 282 -2.13 -23.28 1.33
N MET A 283 -3.47 -23.29 1.31
CA MET A 283 -4.27 -24.52 1.48
C MET A 283 -4.28 -25.43 0.24
N ASN A 284 -3.84 -24.92 -0.91
CA ASN A 284 -3.64 -25.72 -2.13
C ASN A 284 -2.21 -26.27 -2.26
N GLN A 285 -1.32 -26.04 -1.29
CA GLN A 285 0.01 -26.67 -1.25
C GLN A 285 -0.07 -28.11 -0.72
N PRO A 286 0.86 -29.00 -1.10
CA PRO A 286 0.82 -30.44 -0.76
C PRO A 286 0.71 -30.74 0.75
N ASP A 287 1.44 -29.99 1.60
CA ASP A 287 1.52 -30.21 3.04
C ASP A 287 0.69 -29.19 3.84
N ALA A 288 -0.42 -28.72 3.26
CA ALA A 288 -1.19 -27.65 3.84
C ALA A 288 -2.10 -28.13 4.98
N GLU A 289 -1.88 -27.61 6.17
CA GLU A 289 -2.78 -27.74 7.31
C GLU A 289 -3.36 -26.37 7.68
N ILE A 290 -4.68 -26.34 7.90
CA ILE A 290 -5.40 -25.10 8.21
C ILE A 290 -4.88 -24.41 9.46
N ILE A 291 -4.43 -25.15 10.44
CA ILE A 291 -3.87 -24.64 11.71
C ILE A 291 -2.55 -23.88 11.53
N ASN A 292 -1.81 -24.16 10.45
CA ASN A 292 -0.57 -23.44 10.10
C ASN A 292 -0.85 -22.11 9.41
N VAL A 293 -2.07 -21.90 8.91
CA VAL A 293 -2.47 -20.72 8.15
C VAL A 293 -3.43 -19.85 8.94
N LEU A 294 -4.41 -20.48 9.62
CA LEU A 294 -5.47 -19.81 10.36
C LEU A 294 -5.49 -20.26 11.82
N ASN A 295 -5.52 -19.30 12.73
CA ASN A 295 -5.91 -19.52 14.12
C ASN A 295 -7.43 -19.35 14.24
N ILE A 296 -8.15 -20.45 14.46
CA ILE A 296 -9.59 -20.47 14.69
C ILE A 296 -9.86 -20.41 16.20
N TYR A 297 -10.68 -19.47 16.63
CA TYR A 297 -10.96 -19.25 18.06
C TYR A 297 -12.39 -18.76 18.31
N LYS A 298 -12.87 -18.99 19.52
CA LYS A 298 -14.19 -18.53 19.99
C LYS A 298 -14.08 -17.13 20.59
N ARG A 299 -14.98 -16.23 20.21
CA ARG A 299 -15.11 -14.89 20.78
C ARG A 299 -16.59 -14.52 20.93
N ASN A 300 -17.03 -14.27 22.16
CA ASN A 300 -18.43 -13.89 22.47
C ASN A 300 -19.46 -14.79 21.75
N ASP A 301 -19.36 -16.09 21.99
CA ASP A 301 -20.22 -17.14 21.40
C ASP A 301 -20.19 -17.27 19.88
N ARG A 302 -19.21 -16.67 19.22
CA ARG A 302 -18.98 -16.78 17.78
C ARG A 302 -17.61 -17.38 17.50
N MET A 303 -17.55 -18.17 16.44
CA MET A 303 -16.28 -18.63 15.89
C MET A 303 -15.71 -17.55 14.99
N CYS A 304 -14.41 -17.33 15.11
CA CYS A 304 -13.64 -16.36 14.35
C CYS A 304 -12.34 -17.00 13.87
N ALA A 305 -11.70 -16.43 12.86
CA ALA A 305 -10.38 -16.86 12.44
C ALA A 305 -9.46 -15.65 12.23
N ARG A 306 -8.16 -15.87 12.44
CA ARG A 306 -7.09 -14.92 12.13
C ARG A 306 -6.01 -15.61 11.32
N ILE A 307 -5.38 -14.88 10.41
CA ILE A 307 -4.14 -15.34 9.79
C ILE A 307 -3.06 -15.43 10.87
N MET A 308 -2.30 -16.52 10.88
CA MET A 308 -1.24 -16.78 11.86
C MET A 308 -0.15 -15.70 11.83
N SER A 309 0.28 -15.30 10.63
CA SER A 309 1.27 -14.25 10.44
C SER A 309 1.03 -13.48 9.16
N LYS A 310 0.93 -12.16 9.24
CA LYS A 310 0.86 -11.28 8.06
C LYS A 310 2.20 -11.18 7.33
N ASP A 311 3.32 -11.41 8.02
CA ASP A 311 4.64 -11.45 7.40
C ASP A 311 4.75 -12.59 6.38
N ASN A 312 4.08 -13.72 6.66
CA ASN A 312 3.99 -14.81 5.71
C ASN A 312 3.21 -14.43 4.45
N VAL A 313 2.19 -13.57 4.56
CA VAL A 313 1.49 -13.03 3.39
C VAL A 313 2.46 -12.22 2.53
N THR A 314 3.22 -11.31 3.17
CA THR A 314 4.21 -10.46 2.48
C THR A 314 5.29 -11.29 1.80
N LYS A 315 5.84 -12.29 2.48
CA LYS A 315 6.85 -13.20 1.91
C LYS A 315 6.32 -13.95 0.68
N THR A 316 5.14 -14.56 0.82
CA THR A 316 4.51 -15.31 -0.29
C THR A 316 4.22 -14.42 -1.49
N LEU A 317 3.72 -13.20 -1.27
CA LEU A 317 3.49 -12.25 -2.35
C LEU A 317 4.77 -11.87 -3.08
N ASN A 318 5.85 -11.60 -2.34
CA ASN A 318 7.15 -11.26 -2.93
C ASN A 318 7.75 -12.44 -3.72
N GLU A 319 7.69 -13.65 -3.18
CA GLU A 319 8.17 -14.87 -3.84
C GLU A 319 7.42 -15.11 -5.16
N LEU A 320 6.09 -14.98 -5.14
CA LEU A 320 5.27 -15.22 -6.33
C LEU A 320 5.38 -14.10 -7.37
N SER A 321 5.49 -12.85 -6.93
CA SER A 321 5.68 -11.72 -7.86
C SER A 321 7.00 -11.82 -8.62
N ASN A 322 8.05 -12.33 -7.98
CA ASN A 322 9.37 -12.53 -8.61
C ASN A 322 9.48 -13.88 -9.35
N GLY A 323 8.60 -14.83 -9.09
CA GLY A 323 8.59 -16.16 -9.68
C GLY A 323 7.44 -16.40 -10.65
N ASN A 324 6.32 -16.88 -10.13
CA ASN A 324 5.12 -17.19 -10.95
C ASN A 324 3.87 -16.53 -10.35
N PRO A 325 3.54 -15.29 -10.74
CA PRO A 325 2.39 -14.56 -10.23
C PRO A 325 1.05 -15.23 -10.58
N GLN A 326 0.99 -16.01 -11.67
CA GLN A 326 -0.23 -16.67 -12.12
C GLN A 326 -0.78 -17.69 -11.09
N ASN A 327 0.09 -18.25 -10.25
CA ASN A 327 -0.35 -19.12 -9.15
C ASN A 327 -1.20 -18.35 -8.13
N PHE A 328 -0.86 -17.10 -7.86
CA PHE A 328 -1.66 -16.26 -6.96
C PHE A 328 -2.94 -15.73 -7.63
N VAL A 329 -2.89 -15.45 -8.94
CA VAL A 329 -4.06 -15.08 -9.73
C VAL A 329 -5.12 -16.20 -9.72
N LYS A 330 -4.72 -17.47 -9.80
CA LYS A 330 -5.62 -18.61 -9.61
C LYS A 330 -6.32 -18.60 -8.25
N SER A 331 -5.58 -18.28 -7.20
CA SER A 331 -6.18 -18.18 -5.86
C SER A 331 -7.14 -16.99 -5.74
N LEU A 332 -6.90 -15.90 -6.46
CA LEU A 332 -7.86 -14.81 -6.57
C LEU A 332 -9.15 -15.23 -7.30
N GLU A 333 -9.06 -16.07 -8.33
CA GLU A 333 -10.24 -16.66 -8.97
C GLU A 333 -11.03 -17.56 -8.00
N ASN A 334 -10.33 -18.32 -7.15
CA ASN A 334 -10.97 -19.10 -6.10
C ASN A 334 -11.66 -18.21 -5.05
N VAL A 335 -11.10 -17.04 -4.74
CA VAL A 335 -11.78 -16.04 -3.91
C VAL A 335 -13.07 -15.54 -4.58
N GLU A 336 -13.09 -15.31 -5.88
CA GLU A 336 -14.33 -14.98 -6.59
C GLU A 336 -15.39 -16.10 -6.44
N ARG A 337 -15.00 -17.36 -6.63
CA ARG A 337 -15.89 -18.51 -6.41
C ARG A 337 -16.38 -18.60 -4.95
N PHE A 338 -15.54 -18.30 -4.00
CA PHE A 338 -15.93 -18.19 -2.58
C PHE A 338 -16.98 -17.09 -2.37
N ILE A 339 -16.81 -15.93 -3.00
CA ILE A 339 -17.79 -14.84 -2.92
C ILE A 339 -19.11 -15.25 -3.56
N GLU A 340 -19.09 -15.97 -4.68
CA GLU A 340 -20.28 -16.52 -5.32
C GLU A 340 -21.03 -17.52 -4.41
N LYS A 341 -20.31 -18.38 -3.69
CA LYS A 341 -20.90 -19.26 -2.67
C LYS A 341 -21.63 -18.46 -1.59
N ILE A 342 -21.00 -17.36 -1.11
CA ILE A 342 -21.65 -16.47 -0.12
C ILE A 342 -22.91 -15.86 -0.70
N LEU A 343 -22.86 -15.32 -1.92
CA LEU A 343 -24.02 -14.72 -2.58
C LEU A 343 -25.17 -15.69 -2.74
N MET A 344 -24.89 -16.96 -3.04
CA MET A 344 -25.89 -18.01 -3.09
C MET A 344 -26.51 -18.30 -1.72
N LEU A 345 -25.69 -18.40 -0.67
CA LEU A 345 -26.15 -18.65 0.70
C LEU A 345 -27.06 -17.53 1.22
N ILE A 346 -26.77 -16.29 0.86
CA ILE A 346 -27.57 -15.13 1.28
C ILE A 346 -28.64 -14.72 0.26
N GLU A 347 -28.82 -15.51 -0.80
CA GLU A 347 -29.83 -15.25 -1.86
C GLU A 347 -29.72 -13.83 -2.42
N ASN A 348 -28.49 -13.32 -2.56
CA ASN A 348 -28.15 -11.93 -2.92
C ASN A 348 -28.71 -10.87 -1.97
N ASN A 349 -29.21 -11.24 -0.80
CA ASN A 349 -29.67 -10.31 0.23
C ASN A 349 -28.58 -10.06 1.27
N SER A 350 -27.94 -8.90 1.21
CA SER A 350 -26.84 -8.52 2.12
C SER A 350 -27.25 -8.49 3.62
N GLU A 351 -28.54 -8.35 3.92
CA GLU A 351 -29.06 -8.41 5.30
C GLU A 351 -28.89 -9.83 5.91
N GLN A 352 -29.00 -10.87 5.08
CA GLN A 352 -28.81 -12.25 5.54
C GLN A 352 -27.36 -12.57 5.92
N LEU A 353 -26.39 -11.80 5.43
CA LEU A 353 -24.98 -11.96 5.79
C LEU A 353 -24.75 -11.73 7.30
N ARG A 354 -25.56 -10.90 7.93
CA ARG A 354 -25.52 -10.69 9.38
C ARG A 354 -25.90 -11.96 10.14
N ALA A 355 -26.95 -12.65 9.67
CA ALA A 355 -27.39 -13.92 10.25
C ALA A 355 -26.33 -15.01 10.04
N LEU A 356 -25.74 -15.08 8.85
CA LEU A 356 -24.66 -16.01 8.53
C LEU A 356 -23.43 -15.85 9.46
N PHE A 357 -23.14 -14.62 9.89
CA PHE A 357 -22.07 -14.34 10.86
C PHE A 357 -22.53 -14.39 12.33
N ASN A 358 -23.73 -14.85 12.59
CA ASN A 358 -24.34 -14.93 13.94
C ASN A 358 -24.25 -13.61 14.72
N HIS A 359 -24.58 -12.50 14.08
CA HIS A 359 -24.57 -11.17 14.67
C HIS A 359 -25.97 -10.67 15.01
N SER A 360 -26.39 -10.85 16.25
CA SER A 360 -27.72 -10.44 16.73
C SER A 360 -27.86 -8.94 17.03
N LYS A 361 -26.78 -8.26 17.41
CA LYS A 361 -26.85 -6.84 17.81
C LYS A 361 -26.82 -5.89 16.63
N LYS A 362 -27.84 -4.99 16.52
CA LYS A 362 -27.82 -3.86 15.58
C LYS A 362 -26.69 -2.89 15.93
N GLY A 363 -26.07 -2.28 14.90
CA GLY A 363 -25.02 -1.25 15.10
C GLY A 363 -23.58 -1.78 15.21
N ILE A 364 -23.33 -3.09 15.37
CA ILE A 364 -21.99 -3.65 15.39
C ILE A 364 -21.55 -4.02 13.97
N GLN A 365 -20.31 -3.69 13.63
CA GLN A 365 -19.71 -4.08 12.36
C GLN A 365 -19.51 -5.60 12.31
N TYR A 366 -20.23 -6.28 11.41
CA TYR A 366 -20.16 -7.71 11.21
C TYR A 366 -19.34 -8.15 10.00
N LYS A 367 -19.13 -7.28 9.03
CA LYS A 367 -18.27 -7.52 7.85
C LYS A 367 -16.80 -7.31 8.22
N THR A 368 -16.28 -8.17 9.11
CA THR A 368 -14.89 -8.13 9.58
C THR A 368 -14.05 -9.21 8.91
N ASP A 369 -12.76 -8.97 8.77
CA ASP A 369 -11.81 -9.92 8.20
C ASP A 369 -11.88 -11.29 8.90
N GLN A 370 -11.99 -11.27 10.25
CA GLN A 370 -12.06 -12.48 11.09
C GLN A 370 -13.29 -13.37 10.76
N ASN A 371 -14.42 -12.75 10.44
CA ASN A 371 -15.62 -13.47 10.05
C ASN A 371 -15.48 -14.07 8.65
N PHE A 372 -14.89 -13.33 7.71
CA PHE A 372 -14.63 -13.85 6.36
C PHE A 372 -13.59 -14.97 6.34
N TYR A 373 -12.54 -14.90 7.14
CA TYR A 373 -11.56 -16.00 7.25
C TYR A 373 -12.19 -17.26 7.83
N PHE A 374 -13.04 -17.13 8.84
CA PHE A 374 -13.75 -18.27 9.39
C PHE A 374 -14.75 -18.86 8.38
N LEU A 375 -15.52 -18.02 7.70
CA LEU A 375 -16.45 -18.46 6.67
C LEU A 375 -15.71 -19.14 5.50
N TRP A 376 -14.55 -18.64 5.13
CA TRP A 376 -13.70 -19.27 4.13
C TRP A 376 -13.29 -20.69 4.59
N ALA A 377 -12.86 -20.85 5.84
CA ALA A 377 -12.46 -22.15 6.38
C ALA A 377 -13.58 -23.20 6.33
N ILE A 378 -14.83 -22.77 6.42
CA ILE A 378 -16.01 -23.66 6.26
C ILE A 378 -16.25 -23.98 4.79
N LEU A 379 -16.23 -22.98 3.92
CA LEU A 379 -16.72 -23.09 2.54
C LEU A 379 -15.68 -23.50 1.50
N PHE A 380 -14.38 -23.51 1.84
CA PHE A 380 -13.34 -23.71 0.81
C PHE A 380 -13.42 -25.07 0.12
N ARG A 381 -13.79 -26.14 0.83
CA ARG A 381 -13.98 -27.50 0.28
C ARG A 381 -15.41 -27.79 -0.19
N THR A 382 -16.35 -26.90 0.07
CA THR A 382 -17.75 -27.09 -0.30
C THR A 382 -17.94 -26.71 -1.77
N SER A 383 -18.63 -27.56 -2.56
CA SER A 383 -18.93 -27.22 -3.95
C SER A 383 -20.15 -26.32 -4.06
N ILE A 384 -20.29 -25.61 -5.19
CA ILE A 384 -21.48 -24.82 -5.49
C ILE A 384 -22.72 -25.72 -5.55
N SER A 385 -22.60 -26.94 -6.08
CA SER A 385 -23.69 -27.93 -6.16
C SER A 385 -24.14 -28.38 -4.76
N ASP A 386 -23.22 -28.49 -3.79
CA ASP A 386 -23.59 -28.84 -2.42
C ASP A 386 -24.40 -27.71 -1.78
N ILE A 387 -24.00 -26.47 -1.96
CA ILE A 387 -24.75 -25.30 -1.49
C ILE A 387 -26.12 -25.20 -2.13
N GLN A 388 -26.23 -25.53 -3.41
CA GLN A 388 -27.52 -25.52 -4.12
C GLN A 388 -28.49 -26.63 -3.65
N ARG A 389 -27.95 -27.81 -3.27
CA ARG A 389 -28.76 -28.89 -2.72
C ARG A 389 -29.28 -28.56 -1.33
N ASP A 390 -28.47 -27.88 -0.52
CA ASP A 390 -28.75 -27.63 0.90
C ASP A 390 -29.45 -26.28 1.16
N ARG A 391 -30.15 -25.74 0.16
CA ARG A 391 -30.88 -24.45 0.29
C ARG A 391 -31.82 -24.34 1.50
N GLN A 392 -32.10 -25.45 2.20
CA GLN A 392 -33.12 -25.48 3.24
C GLN A 392 -32.64 -25.70 4.68
N GLY A 393 -31.35 -25.92 4.97
CA GLY A 393 -31.22 -26.18 6.37
C GLY A 393 -29.93 -26.33 7.09
N GLU A 394 -28.87 -26.92 6.58
CA GLU A 394 -27.73 -27.23 7.44
C GLU A 394 -26.70 -26.11 7.47
N PHE A 395 -26.35 -25.51 6.35
CA PHE A 395 -25.43 -24.37 6.32
C PHE A 395 -25.93 -23.09 7.02
N LYS A 396 -27.25 -22.92 7.10
CA LYS A 396 -27.86 -21.81 7.87
C LYS A 396 -27.88 -22.09 9.39
N ARG A 397 -27.64 -23.32 9.81
CA ARG A 397 -27.58 -23.71 11.24
C ARG A 397 -26.19 -23.82 11.81
N MET A 398 -25.13 -23.83 10.97
CA MET A 398 -23.73 -23.68 11.37
C MET A 398 -23.36 -22.21 11.67
#